data_dcad19ed1a6b4b2f7bfcf6ffb221bbd6
#
_entry.id   dcad19ed1a6b4b2f7bfcf6ffb221bbd6
#
_cell.length_a   1.000
_cell.length_b   1.000
_cell.length_c   1.000
_cell.angle_alpha   90.00
_cell.angle_beta   90.00
_cell.angle_gamma   90.00
#
_symmetry.space_group_name_H-M   'P 1'
#
loop_
_entity.id
_entity.type
_entity.pdbx_description
1 polymer ?
#
loop_
_entity_poly.entity_id
_entity_poly.type
_entity_poly.pdbx_seq_one_letter_code
_entity_poly.pdbx_strand_id
1 'polypeptide(L)'
;MISDVINQEMYNRTFIFLTAIFMYGVQQTNLRAFYKMLYGKISNGRNDTMMYIGIASMIALPNVGIFDEHNWGTLHGISAGIFFIGFMIYARMLAISLDSVKDQFDAQTQKAIGSMYSNVTGLMLTTLAFFVSLIVHHSGGITAILEWATTFYFVNFFSIASFANSYYDSVHQPGTPLSVKKF
;
A
#
# COMPACT_ATOMS: atom_id res chain seq x y z
N MET A 1 -8.65 -17.56 9.37
CA MET A 1 -8.30 -16.36 8.53
C MET A 1 -8.21 -15.14 9.45
N ILE A 2 -7.61 -14.02 8.98
CA ILE A 2 -7.61 -12.76 9.75
C ILE A 2 -9.05 -12.30 9.99
N SER A 3 -9.94 -12.46 9.01
CA SER A 3 -11.38 -12.21 9.14
C SER A 3 -12.03 -12.95 10.28
N ASP A 4 -11.64 -14.20 10.54
CA ASP A 4 -12.20 -14.99 11.66
C ASP A 4 -11.81 -14.42 13.03
N VAL A 5 -10.59 -13.86 13.13
CA VAL A 5 -10.11 -13.22 14.36
C VAL A 5 -10.82 -11.89 14.59
N ILE A 6 -11.07 -11.14 13.53
CA ILE A 6 -11.71 -9.82 13.57
C ILE A 6 -13.21 -9.94 13.92
N ASN A 7 -13.83 -11.09 13.73
CA ASN A 7 -15.28 -11.31 13.98
C ASN A 7 -15.71 -11.20 15.46
N GLN A 8 -14.75 -11.19 16.40
CA GLN A 8 -15.06 -10.90 17.81
C GLN A 8 -15.15 -9.39 18.02
N GLU A 9 -16.22 -8.90 18.63
CA GLU A 9 -16.57 -7.47 18.75
C GLU A 9 -15.40 -6.60 19.24
N MET A 10 -14.66 -7.04 20.25
CA MET A 10 -13.53 -6.27 20.77
C MET A 10 -12.37 -6.19 19.78
N TYR A 11 -12.05 -7.30 19.10
CA TYR A 11 -10.96 -7.30 18.10
C TYR A 11 -11.34 -6.54 16.86
N ASN A 12 -12.62 -6.57 16.45
CA ASN A 12 -13.11 -5.80 15.32
C ASN A 12 -12.97 -4.28 15.56
N ARG A 13 -13.40 -3.79 16.71
CA ARG A 13 -13.26 -2.38 17.07
C ARG A 13 -11.79 -1.95 17.10
N THR A 14 -10.92 -2.78 17.66
CA THR A 14 -9.47 -2.53 17.69
C THR A 14 -8.91 -2.52 16.28
N PHE A 15 -9.31 -3.44 15.42
CA PHE A 15 -8.89 -3.48 14.00
C PHE A 15 -9.30 -2.22 13.26
N ILE A 16 -10.57 -1.79 13.36
CA ILE A 16 -11.07 -0.56 12.72
C ILE A 16 -10.25 0.65 13.18
N PHE A 17 -10.05 0.79 14.49
CA PHE A 17 -9.31 1.90 15.06
C PHE A 17 -7.85 1.93 14.59
N LEU A 18 -7.14 0.82 14.69
CA LEU A 18 -5.74 0.73 14.29
C LEU A 18 -5.57 0.92 12.78
N THR A 19 -6.41 0.29 11.97
CA THR A 19 -6.34 0.44 10.51
C THR A 19 -6.70 1.85 10.05
N ALA A 20 -7.66 2.51 10.71
CA ALA A 20 -7.99 3.90 10.43
C ALA A 20 -6.81 4.83 10.76
N ILE A 21 -6.20 4.72 11.94
CA ILE A 21 -5.00 5.50 12.29
C ILE A 21 -3.88 5.24 11.29
N PHE A 22 -3.62 3.98 10.98
CA PHE A 22 -2.54 3.60 10.08
C PHE A 22 -2.76 4.13 8.66
N MET A 23 -3.97 3.94 8.11
CA MET A 23 -4.29 4.37 6.75
C MET A 23 -4.41 5.88 6.63
N TYR A 24 -5.13 6.54 7.53
CA TYR A 24 -5.31 7.99 7.46
C TYR A 24 -4.11 8.79 7.98
N GLY A 25 -3.26 8.19 8.81
CA GLY A 25 -2.01 8.79 9.25
C GLY A 25 -0.84 8.44 8.33
N VAL A 26 -0.36 7.20 8.40
CA VAL A 26 0.88 6.76 7.74
C VAL A 26 0.70 6.70 6.22
N GLN A 27 -0.34 6.03 5.72
CA GLN A 27 -0.50 5.84 4.28
C GLN A 27 -0.83 7.15 3.56
N GLN A 28 -1.64 8.02 4.15
CA GLN A 28 -1.92 9.33 3.55
C GLN A 28 -0.63 10.14 3.39
N THR A 29 0.25 10.10 4.38
CA THR A 29 1.54 10.80 4.33
C THR A 29 2.42 10.22 3.22
N ASN A 30 2.52 8.88 3.12
CA ASN A 30 3.27 8.21 2.06
C ASN A 30 2.71 8.51 0.67
N LEU A 31 1.40 8.48 0.48
CA LEU A 31 0.75 8.82 -0.80
C LEU A 31 1.14 10.23 -1.27
N ARG A 32 1.08 11.20 -0.37
CA ARG A 32 1.48 12.60 -0.67
C ARG A 32 2.96 12.71 -0.98
N ALA A 33 3.82 12.02 -0.23
CA ALA A 33 5.26 12.05 -0.44
C ALA A 33 5.62 11.47 -1.81
N PHE A 34 5.09 10.30 -2.17
CA PHE A 34 5.33 9.69 -3.47
C PHE A 34 4.75 10.51 -4.62
N TYR A 35 3.55 11.06 -4.46
CA TYR A 35 2.97 11.94 -5.48
C TYR A 35 3.90 13.12 -5.79
N LYS A 36 4.42 13.78 -4.76
CA LYS A 36 5.35 14.92 -4.92
C LYS A 36 6.71 14.47 -5.46
N MET A 37 7.22 13.33 -5.00
CA MET A 37 8.50 12.77 -5.44
C MET A 37 8.51 12.45 -6.94
N LEU A 38 7.38 12.03 -7.49
CA LEU A 38 7.20 11.68 -8.90
C LEU A 38 6.66 12.83 -9.76
N TYR A 39 6.23 13.93 -9.15
CA TYR A 39 5.69 15.08 -9.88
C TYR A 39 6.72 15.66 -10.84
N GLY A 40 6.32 15.82 -12.10
CA GLY A 40 7.21 16.29 -13.16
C GLY A 40 8.27 15.29 -13.65
N LYS A 41 8.37 14.09 -13.02
CA LYS A 41 9.28 13.02 -13.45
C LYS A 41 8.59 11.94 -14.28
N ILE A 42 7.29 11.79 -14.09
CA ILE A 42 6.40 10.90 -14.88
C ILE A 42 5.22 11.71 -15.39
N SER A 43 4.38 11.11 -16.25
CA SER A 43 3.16 11.79 -16.72
C SER A 43 2.20 12.07 -15.55
N ASN A 44 1.61 13.27 -15.53
CA ASN A 44 0.67 13.67 -14.48
C ASN A 44 -0.52 12.70 -14.38
N GLY A 45 -1.10 12.29 -15.52
CA GLY A 45 -2.22 11.35 -15.52
C GLY A 45 -1.90 10.02 -14.85
N ARG A 46 -0.66 9.49 -15.01
CA ARG A 46 -0.23 8.28 -14.31
C ARG A 46 -0.07 8.53 -12.80
N ASN A 47 0.49 9.67 -12.43
CA ASN A 47 0.67 10.05 -11.02
C ASN A 47 -0.67 10.23 -10.32
N ASP A 48 -1.62 10.92 -10.96
CA ASP A 48 -2.99 11.12 -10.46
C ASP A 48 -3.73 9.78 -10.32
N THR A 49 -3.62 8.89 -11.31
CA THR A 49 -4.24 7.56 -11.27
C THR A 49 -3.72 6.75 -10.07
N MET A 50 -2.41 6.73 -9.84
CA MET A 50 -1.83 6.08 -8.66
C MET A 50 -2.36 6.67 -7.36
N MET A 51 -2.47 8.00 -7.28
CA MET A 51 -3.01 8.68 -6.10
C MET A 51 -4.46 8.27 -5.82
N TYR A 52 -5.33 8.25 -6.85
CA TYR A 52 -6.74 7.86 -6.68
C TYR A 52 -6.90 6.39 -6.29
N ILE A 53 -6.15 5.47 -6.91
CA ILE A 53 -6.18 4.04 -6.54
C ILE A 53 -5.68 3.86 -5.09
N GLY A 54 -4.61 4.55 -4.73
CA GLY A 54 -4.07 4.53 -3.37
C GLY A 54 -5.07 5.05 -2.33
N ILE A 55 -5.79 6.14 -2.62
CA ILE A 55 -6.85 6.67 -1.75
C ILE A 55 -8.01 5.68 -1.61
N ALA A 56 -8.48 5.10 -2.71
CA ALA A 56 -9.55 4.10 -2.67
C ALA A 56 -9.18 2.90 -1.78
N SER A 57 -7.96 2.38 -1.95
CA SER A 57 -7.44 1.29 -1.12
C SER A 57 -7.28 1.68 0.34
N MET A 58 -6.85 2.92 0.61
CA MET A 58 -6.70 3.46 1.96
C MET A 58 -8.05 3.51 2.70
N ILE A 59 -9.11 3.91 2.02
CA ILE A 59 -10.47 3.96 2.60
C ILE A 59 -11.04 2.56 2.78
N ALA A 60 -10.72 1.64 1.89
CA ALA A 60 -11.30 0.31 1.88
C ALA A 60 -10.87 -0.57 3.07
N LEU A 61 -9.64 -0.43 3.58
CA LEU A 61 -9.16 -1.29 4.66
C LEU A 61 -9.95 -1.14 5.98
N PRO A 62 -10.19 0.05 6.53
CA PRO A 62 -11.05 0.17 7.71
C PRO A 62 -12.47 -0.32 7.46
N ASN A 63 -12.99 -0.20 6.24
CA ASN A 63 -14.33 -0.68 5.86
C ASN A 63 -14.43 -2.21 5.90
N VAL A 64 -13.33 -2.96 5.74
CA VAL A 64 -13.32 -4.42 5.96
C VAL A 64 -13.75 -4.77 7.39
N GLY A 65 -13.35 -3.97 8.38
CA GLY A 65 -13.79 -4.15 9.77
C GLY A 65 -15.19 -3.59 10.03
N ILE A 66 -15.54 -2.45 9.42
CA ILE A 66 -16.88 -1.83 9.59
C ILE A 66 -17.96 -2.75 9.05
N PHE A 67 -17.74 -3.38 7.91
CA PHE A 67 -18.61 -4.39 7.32
C PHE A 67 -18.10 -5.78 7.70
N ASP A 68 -18.42 -6.25 8.90
CA ASP A 68 -18.02 -7.58 9.34
C ASP A 68 -18.60 -8.67 8.41
N GLU A 69 -17.86 -9.76 8.25
CA GLU A 69 -18.19 -10.84 7.33
C GLU A 69 -19.54 -11.51 7.66
N HIS A 70 -19.88 -11.59 8.96
CA HIS A 70 -21.07 -12.28 9.42
C HIS A 70 -22.37 -11.52 9.08
N ASN A 71 -22.39 -10.20 9.32
CA ASN A 71 -23.58 -9.38 9.10
C ASN A 71 -23.63 -8.76 7.69
N TRP A 72 -22.48 -8.50 7.08
CA TRP A 72 -22.33 -7.72 5.84
C TRP A 72 -21.40 -8.38 4.83
N GLY A 73 -21.42 -9.71 4.69
CA GLY A 73 -20.47 -10.49 3.91
C GLY A 73 -20.18 -9.94 2.49
N THR A 74 -21.21 -9.48 1.78
CA THR A 74 -21.02 -8.88 0.44
C THR A 74 -20.21 -7.56 0.50
N LEU A 75 -20.54 -6.66 1.43
CA LEU A 75 -19.83 -5.38 1.58
C LEU A 75 -18.42 -5.60 2.13
N HIS A 76 -18.25 -6.57 3.03
CA HIS A 76 -16.93 -7.03 3.48
C HIS A 76 -16.07 -7.49 2.30
N GLY A 77 -16.59 -8.40 1.48
CA GLY A 77 -15.88 -8.93 0.32
C GLY A 77 -15.53 -7.84 -0.71
N ILE A 78 -16.43 -6.88 -0.97
CA ILE A 78 -16.16 -5.74 -1.85
C ILE A 78 -15.04 -4.87 -1.27
N SER A 79 -15.10 -4.54 0.02
CA SER A 79 -14.10 -3.73 0.70
C SER A 79 -12.73 -4.42 0.70
N ALA A 80 -12.68 -5.72 1.01
CA ALA A 80 -11.46 -6.51 0.95
C ALA A 80 -10.89 -6.58 -0.48
N GLY A 81 -11.74 -6.79 -1.48
CA GLY A 81 -11.34 -6.77 -2.89
C GLY A 81 -10.73 -5.43 -3.31
N ILE A 82 -11.40 -4.31 -3.01
CA ILE A 82 -10.88 -2.97 -3.31
C ILE A 82 -9.55 -2.74 -2.59
N PHE A 83 -9.43 -3.17 -1.33
CA PHE A 83 -8.19 -3.02 -0.59
C PHE A 83 -7.07 -3.86 -1.20
N PHE A 84 -7.19 -5.17 -1.28
CA PHE A 84 -6.10 -6.04 -1.71
C PHE A 84 -5.71 -5.82 -3.18
N ILE A 85 -6.69 -5.80 -4.08
CA ILE A 85 -6.44 -5.63 -5.52
C ILE A 85 -6.02 -4.18 -5.81
N GLY A 86 -6.73 -3.21 -5.28
CA GLY A 86 -6.42 -1.80 -5.49
C GLY A 86 -5.03 -1.43 -4.98
N PHE A 87 -4.70 -1.88 -3.78
CA PHE A 87 -3.36 -1.60 -3.24
C PHE A 87 -2.24 -2.34 -4.01
N MET A 88 -2.46 -3.58 -4.42
CA MET A 88 -1.52 -4.32 -5.26
C MET A 88 -1.24 -3.55 -6.57
N ILE A 89 -2.29 -3.06 -7.24
CA ILE A 89 -2.17 -2.26 -8.46
C ILE A 89 -1.41 -0.96 -8.17
N TYR A 90 -1.80 -0.23 -7.12
CA TYR A 90 -1.11 0.98 -6.68
C TYR A 90 0.37 0.74 -6.43
N ALA A 91 0.70 -0.25 -5.60
CA ALA A 91 2.08 -0.57 -5.24
C ALA A 91 2.91 -0.96 -6.46
N ARG A 92 2.33 -1.73 -7.40
CA ARG A 92 3.01 -2.10 -8.64
C ARG A 92 3.26 -0.91 -9.56
N MET A 93 2.26 -0.07 -9.77
CA MET A 93 2.42 1.15 -10.56
C MET A 93 3.48 2.07 -9.97
N LEU A 94 3.46 2.22 -8.64
CA LEU A 94 4.45 3.02 -7.91
C LEU A 94 5.87 2.45 -8.07
N ALA A 95 6.05 1.15 -7.83
CA ALA A 95 7.36 0.51 -7.95
C ALA A 95 7.96 0.67 -9.36
N ILE A 96 7.15 0.45 -10.41
CA ILE A 96 7.59 0.64 -11.80
C ILE A 96 7.91 2.11 -12.08
N SER A 97 7.10 3.04 -11.56
CA SER A 97 7.31 4.48 -11.77
C SER A 97 8.58 4.98 -11.10
N LEU A 98 8.83 4.53 -9.87
CA LEU A 98 10.08 4.86 -9.15
C LEU A 98 11.30 4.24 -9.83
N ASP A 99 11.22 2.99 -10.27
CA ASP A 99 12.32 2.32 -10.97
C ASP A 99 12.66 3.02 -12.30
N SER A 100 11.66 3.51 -13.02
CA SER A 100 11.86 4.23 -14.29
C SER A 100 12.61 5.56 -14.16
N VAL A 101 12.66 6.13 -12.96
CA VAL A 101 13.32 7.42 -12.68
C VAL A 101 14.38 7.30 -11.58
N LYS A 102 14.77 6.09 -11.20
CA LYS A 102 15.66 5.82 -10.06
C LYS A 102 17.02 6.52 -10.16
N ASP A 103 17.56 6.66 -11.36
CA ASP A 103 18.86 7.29 -11.60
C ASP A 103 18.88 8.81 -11.26
N GLN A 104 17.70 9.40 -11.05
CA GLN A 104 17.56 10.80 -10.62
C GLN A 104 17.68 10.99 -9.11
N PHE A 105 17.86 9.90 -8.34
CA PHE A 105 17.93 9.91 -6.88
C PHE A 105 19.32 9.55 -6.38
N ASP A 106 19.58 9.85 -5.11
CA ASP A 106 20.81 9.44 -4.43
C ASP A 106 20.88 7.91 -4.22
N ALA A 107 22.08 7.40 -3.97
CA ALA A 107 22.34 5.96 -3.88
C ALA A 107 21.51 5.27 -2.77
N GLN A 108 21.21 5.95 -1.67
CA GLN A 108 20.40 5.37 -0.58
C GLN A 108 18.94 5.23 -1.02
N THR A 109 18.39 6.26 -1.67
CA THR A 109 17.04 6.24 -2.25
C THR A 109 16.92 5.19 -3.35
N GLN A 110 17.93 5.04 -4.22
CA GLN A 110 17.96 3.99 -5.25
C GLN A 110 17.89 2.60 -4.64
N LYS A 111 18.63 2.34 -3.54
CA LYS A 111 18.57 1.07 -2.83
C LYS A 111 17.19 0.80 -2.24
N ALA A 112 16.55 1.82 -1.64
CA ALA A 112 15.19 1.70 -1.10
C ALA A 112 14.16 1.42 -2.21
N ILE A 113 14.29 2.05 -3.38
CA ILE A 113 13.45 1.77 -4.57
C ILE A 113 13.62 0.30 -5.01
N GLY A 114 14.85 -0.22 -5.06
CA GLY A 114 15.11 -1.62 -5.39
C GLY A 114 14.47 -2.59 -4.38
N SER A 115 14.57 -2.29 -3.08
CA SER A 115 13.92 -3.06 -2.02
C SER A 115 12.39 -3.02 -2.14
N MET A 116 11.81 -1.86 -2.45
CA MET A 116 10.39 -1.71 -2.68
C MET A 116 9.92 -2.53 -3.89
N TYR A 117 10.67 -2.51 -4.99
CA TYR A 117 10.33 -3.29 -6.20
C TYR A 117 10.27 -4.79 -5.90
N SER A 118 11.26 -5.31 -5.16
CA SER A 118 11.29 -6.72 -4.73
C SER A 118 10.13 -7.07 -3.81
N ASN A 119 9.85 -6.21 -2.82
CA ASN A 119 8.73 -6.39 -1.89
C ASN A 119 7.38 -6.40 -2.61
N VAL A 120 7.17 -5.48 -3.54
CA VAL A 120 5.94 -5.39 -4.34
C VAL A 120 5.76 -6.62 -5.23
N THR A 121 6.85 -7.19 -5.74
CA THR A 121 6.77 -8.44 -6.50
C THR A 121 6.29 -9.60 -5.62
N GLY A 122 6.82 -9.72 -4.40
CA GLY A 122 6.33 -10.69 -3.40
C GLY A 122 4.87 -10.46 -3.02
N LEU A 123 4.48 -9.20 -2.78
CA LEU A 123 3.09 -8.82 -2.52
C LEU A 123 2.15 -9.27 -3.65
N MET A 124 2.51 -9.03 -4.91
CA MET A 124 1.70 -9.45 -6.05
C MET A 124 1.52 -10.97 -6.10
N LEU A 125 2.61 -11.71 -5.96
CA LEU A 125 2.57 -13.18 -6.04
C LEU A 125 1.73 -13.76 -4.91
N THR A 126 1.90 -13.28 -3.68
CA THR A 126 1.11 -13.77 -2.53
C THR A 126 -0.36 -13.36 -2.61
N THR A 127 -0.66 -12.14 -3.05
CA THR A 127 -2.05 -11.68 -3.26
C THR A 127 -2.76 -12.51 -4.32
N LEU A 128 -2.13 -12.75 -5.47
CA LEU A 128 -2.70 -13.59 -6.52
C LEU A 128 -2.91 -15.03 -6.05
N ALA A 129 -1.91 -15.62 -5.38
CA ALA A 129 -2.02 -16.96 -4.81
C ALA A 129 -3.13 -17.04 -3.75
N PHE A 130 -3.30 -16.02 -2.92
CA PHE A 130 -4.38 -15.91 -1.94
C PHE A 130 -5.76 -15.94 -2.62
N PHE A 131 -5.98 -15.13 -3.66
CA PHE A 131 -7.26 -15.12 -4.37
C PHE A 131 -7.54 -16.45 -5.11
N VAL A 132 -6.52 -17.04 -5.73
CA VAL A 132 -6.66 -18.38 -6.34
C VAL A 132 -7.02 -19.42 -5.28
N SER A 133 -6.36 -19.40 -4.13
CA SER A 133 -6.66 -20.31 -3.01
C SER A 133 -8.07 -20.11 -2.47
N LEU A 134 -8.56 -18.88 -2.37
CA LEU A 134 -9.94 -18.56 -1.98
C LEU A 134 -10.96 -19.21 -2.93
N ILE A 135 -10.71 -19.15 -4.23
CA ILE A 135 -11.60 -19.73 -5.25
C ILE A 135 -11.59 -21.28 -5.19
N VAL A 136 -10.39 -21.87 -5.00
CA VAL A 136 -10.21 -23.33 -5.09
C VAL A 136 -10.50 -24.03 -3.76
N HIS A 137 -10.06 -23.48 -2.65
CA HIS A 137 -10.08 -24.13 -1.33
C HIS A 137 -11.03 -23.45 -0.32
N HIS A 138 -11.71 -22.39 -0.73
CA HIS A 138 -12.55 -21.56 0.15
C HIS A 138 -11.78 -21.07 1.39
N SER A 139 -11.96 -21.65 2.56
CA SER A 139 -11.36 -21.23 3.83
C SER A 139 -10.43 -22.30 4.44
N GLY A 140 -9.46 -22.79 3.66
CA GLY A 140 -8.49 -23.78 4.15
C GLY A 140 -7.25 -23.16 4.81
N GLY A 141 -6.44 -24.00 5.48
CA GLY A 141 -5.20 -23.58 6.13
C GLY A 141 -4.19 -22.89 5.18
N ILE A 142 -4.14 -23.32 3.93
CA ILE A 142 -3.29 -22.69 2.89
C ILE A 142 -3.77 -21.26 2.61
N THR A 143 -5.07 -21.03 2.50
CA THR A 143 -5.66 -19.71 2.29
C THR A 143 -5.28 -18.76 3.43
N ALA A 144 -5.36 -19.24 4.68
CA ALA A 144 -4.96 -18.45 5.85
C ALA A 144 -3.45 -18.11 5.83
N ILE A 145 -2.59 -19.04 5.46
CA ILE A 145 -1.14 -18.80 5.34
C ILE A 145 -0.86 -17.74 4.28
N LEU A 146 -1.53 -17.81 3.12
CA LEU A 146 -1.34 -16.84 2.04
C LEU A 146 -1.90 -15.45 2.41
N GLU A 147 -3.00 -15.38 3.14
CA GLU A 147 -3.52 -14.13 3.70
C GLU A 147 -2.49 -13.46 4.63
N TRP A 148 -1.91 -14.22 5.56
CA TRP A 148 -0.86 -13.72 6.45
C TRP A 148 0.41 -13.32 5.70
N ALA A 149 0.83 -14.11 4.71
CA ALA A 149 1.98 -13.76 3.88
C ALA A 149 1.75 -12.46 3.12
N THR A 150 0.57 -12.27 2.53
CA THR A 150 0.17 -11.04 1.86
C THR A 150 0.20 -9.85 2.83
N THR A 151 -0.35 -10.02 4.03
CA THR A 151 -0.35 -9.00 5.08
C THR A 151 1.08 -8.65 5.51
N PHE A 152 1.97 -9.63 5.61
CA PHE A 152 3.39 -9.38 5.93
C PHE A 152 4.07 -8.51 4.87
N TYR A 153 3.90 -8.81 3.58
CA TYR A 153 4.42 -7.96 2.49
C TYR A 153 3.81 -6.57 2.49
N PHE A 154 2.56 -6.46 2.92
CA PHE A 154 1.87 -5.18 3.10
C PHE A 154 2.55 -4.33 4.16
N VAL A 155 2.71 -4.88 5.36
CA VAL A 155 3.37 -4.17 6.48
C VAL A 155 4.79 -3.78 6.10
N ASN A 156 5.52 -4.68 5.45
CA ASN A 156 6.88 -4.42 4.99
C ASN A 156 6.94 -3.32 3.92
N PHE A 157 5.93 -3.24 3.03
CA PHE A 157 5.82 -2.13 2.08
C PHE A 157 5.82 -0.78 2.79
N PHE A 158 5.04 -0.61 3.86
CA PHE A 158 4.98 0.66 4.59
C PHE A 158 6.29 0.99 5.30
N SER A 159 6.96 -0.02 5.83
CA SER A 159 8.29 0.16 6.42
C SER A 159 9.29 0.69 5.40
N ILE A 160 9.33 0.09 4.20
CA ILE A 160 10.19 0.56 3.12
C ILE A 160 9.73 1.92 2.62
N ALA A 161 8.42 2.15 2.47
CA ALA A 161 7.85 3.38 1.93
C ALA A 161 8.18 4.64 2.75
N SER A 162 8.57 4.48 4.01
CA SER A 162 8.97 5.60 4.89
C SER A 162 10.14 6.43 4.34
N PHE A 163 10.97 5.87 3.44
CA PHE A 163 12.06 6.61 2.81
C PHE A 163 11.58 7.83 2.01
N ALA A 164 10.37 7.78 1.44
CA ALA A 164 9.82 8.87 0.66
C ALA A 164 9.63 10.14 1.50
N ASN A 165 9.24 9.99 2.77
CA ASN A 165 9.12 11.11 3.70
C ASN A 165 10.49 11.68 4.04
N SER A 166 11.47 10.81 4.32
CA SER A 166 12.85 11.24 4.61
C SER A 166 13.47 11.96 3.43
N TYR A 167 13.25 11.47 2.21
CA TYR A 167 13.68 12.14 0.98
C TYR A 167 13.01 13.51 0.83
N TYR A 168 11.69 13.59 1.02
CA TYR A 168 10.94 14.84 0.93
C TYR A 168 11.45 15.87 1.92
N ASP A 169 11.65 15.48 3.16
CA ASP A 169 12.15 16.36 4.22
C ASP A 169 13.57 16.85 3.93
N SER A 170 14.45 16.00 3.38
CA SER A 170 15.82 16.37 3.02
C SER A 170 15.88 17.41 1.90
N VAL A 171 14.94 17.37 0.96
CA VAL A 171 14.88 18.29 -0.19
C VAL A 171 14.18 19.61 0.17
N HIS A 172 13.31 19.62 1.18
CA HIS A 172 12.49 20.76 1.55
C HIS A 172 12.86 21.36 2.91
N GLN A 173 14.05 21.09 3.45
CA GLN A 173 14.50 21.74 4.69
C GLN A 173 14.56 23.26 4.49
N PRO A 174 13.98 24.06 5.44
CA PRO A 174 14.08 25.50 5.38
C PRO A 174 15.56 25.91 5.44
N GLY A 175 16.06 26.49 4.37
CA GLY A 175 17.45 26.93 4.25
C GLY A 175 18.28 26.21 3.19
N THR A 176 17.79 25.15 2.59
CA THR A 176 18.44 24.56 1.41
C THR A 176 18.04 25.40 0.19
N PRO A 177 18.98 26.09 -0.48
CA PRO A 177 18.64 26.81 -1.71
C PRO A 177 18.14 25.81 -2.72
N LEU A 178 16.92 26.02 -3.22
CA LEU A 178 16.38 25.29 -4.36
C LEU A 178 17.37 25.50 -5.53
N SER A 179 18.30 24.59 -5.71
CA SER A 179 19.04 24.50 -6.96
C SER A 179 18.06 24.02 -8.03
N VAL A 180 17.30 24.96 -8.58
CA VAL A 180 16.53 24.74 -9.80
C VAL A 180 17.55 24.44 -10.88
N LYS A 181 17.90 23.19 -11.07
CA LYS A 181 18.51 22.77 -12.33
C LYS A 181 17.44 22.99 -13.39
N LYS A 182 17.58 24.12 -14.11
CA LYS A 182 16.87 24.34 -15.36
C LYS A 182 17.26 23.18 -16.28
N PHE A 183 16.29 22.36 -16.64
CA PHE A 183 16.38 21.47 -17.78
C PHE A 183 15.93 22.21 -19.03
#